data_deff57de66100063dec9456620cf3aa9
#
_entry.id   deff57de66100063dec9456620cf3aa9
#
_cell.length_a   1.000
_cell.length_b   1.000
_cell.length_c   1.000
_cell.angle_alpha   90.00
_cell.angle_beta   90.00
_cell.angle_gamma   90.00
#
_symmetry.space_group_name_H-M   'P 1'
#
loop_
_entity.id
_entity.type
_entity.pdbx_description
1 polymer ?
#
loop_
_entity_poly.entity_id
_entity_poly.type
_entity_poly.pdbx_seq_one_letter_code
_entity_poly.pdbx_strand_id
1 'polypeptide(L)'
;EVLLAIPSAQSACGMEIRMDKKTTLEMIAAISNANGTSGFEDEVVAAIRPYAEGLGEITEDRMRNLYIRRKENNGKRPVVQLDAHSDEVGFMVQAICPNGTLRIIQVGGWVNHNIPAHKVWVRNRFGEYIPGITASKPPHFMTEQERKAPLDMKDITVDVGAVSKEEAIEKFGIRIGEPVVPDVTFTYSETTDLMVGKSFDCRLGCAAILKTMHNLAGQELNVDIVGACAAQEEVGVRGATVTAQVIKPDIAIVFEGCPADDTCVEPYMVQTAIKR
;
A
#
# COMPACT_ATOMS: atom_id res chain seq x y z
N GLU A 1 9.50 -7.10 -13.68
CA GLU A 1 10.59 -7.94 -13.16
C GLU A 1 11.63 -7.09 -12.46
N VAL A 2 11.47 -6.83 -11.17
CA VAL A 2 12.62 -6.56 -10.32
C VAL A 2 12.84 -7.81 -9.48
N LEU A 3 13.19 -8.90 -10.13
CA LEU A 3 13.94 -9.98 -9.53
C LEU A 3 15.41 -9.65 -9.79
N LEU A 4 16.05 -8.98 -8.84
CA LEU A 4 17.49 -8.91 -8.76
C LEU A 4 18.02 -10.35 -8.59
N ALA A 5 18.47 -10.95 -9.66
CA ALA A 5 19.32 -12.13 -9.61
C ALA A 5 20.65 -11.75 -8.97
N ILE A 6 20.80 -12.01 -7.69
CA ILE A 6 22.09 -11.89 -6.98
C ILE A 6 22.81 -13.21 -7.12
N PRO A 7 24.10 -13.23 -7.57
CA PRO A 7 24.89 -14.47 -7.67
C PRO A 7 25.04 -15.12 -6.30
N SER A 8 24.93 -16.46 -6.25
CA SER A 8 25.15 -17.26 -5.06
C SER A 8 26.61 -17.17 -4.62
N ALA A 9 26.87 -16.46 -3.53
CA ALA A 9 28.13 -16.61 -2.79
C ALA A 9 27.94 -17.71 -1.74
N GLN A 10 28.54 -18.86 -1.95
CA GLN A 10 28.72 -19.89 -0.93
C GLN A 10 29.74 -19.40 0.10
N SER A 11 29.35 -19.22 1.34
CA SER A 11 30.27 -19.16 2.48
C SER A 11 29.78 -20.09 3.58
N ALA A 12 30.69 -20.84 4.10
CA ALA A 12 30.45 -21.86 5.09
C ALA A 12 30.13 -21.28 6.48
N CYS A 13 29.26 -22.01 7.18
CA CYS A 13 29.00 -21.94 8.63
C CYS A 13 28.28 -20.71 9.17
N GLY A 14 26.97 -20.77 9.16
CA GLY A 14 26.03 -19.86 9.82
C GLY A 14 24.65 -20.04 9.19
N MET A 15 23.66 -20.40 9.97
CA MET A 15 22.29 -20.66 9.54
C MET A 15 21.82 -19.55 8.59
N GLU A 16 21.65 -19.86 7.30
CA GLU A 16 21.14 -18.90 6.29
C GLU A 16 19.73 -18.46 6.68
N ILE A 17 19.60 -17.26 7.23
CA ILE A 17 18.30 -16.59 7.48
C ILE A 17 17.85 -15.91 6.18
N ARG A 18 17.98 -16.59 5.05
CA ARG A 18 17.41 -16.10 3.80
C ARG A 18 15.96 -16.50 3.71
N MET A 19 15.07 -15.52 3.61
CA MET A 19 13.67 -15.80 3.30
C MET A 19 13.59 -16.50 1.94
N ASP A 20 13.05 -17.70 1.93
CA ASP A 20 12.77 -18.44 0.69
C ASP A 20 11.64 -17.78 -0.12
N LYS A 21 11.39 -18.29 -1.33
CA LYS A 21 10.31 -17.77 -2.21
C LYS A 21 8.94 -17.83 -1.53
N LYS A 22 8.64 -18.94 -0.85
CA LYS A 22 7.35 -19.15 -0.20
C LYS A 22 7.12 -18.12 0.90
N THR A 23 8.05 -17.98 1.82
CA THR A 23 7.98 -17.00 2.91
C THR A 23 7.92 -15.57 2.37
N THR A 24 8.65 -15.28 1.28
CA THR A 24 8.60 -13.97 0.62
C THR A 24 7.22 -13.68 0.04
N LEU A 25 6.58 -14.65 -0.63
CA LEU A 25 5.23 -14.50 -1.16
C LEU A 25 4.19 -14.36 -0.04
N GLU A 26 4.31 -15.12 1.03
CA GLU A 26 3.44 -14.99 2.22
C GLU A 26 3.56 -13.60 2.86
N MET A 27 4.77 -13.06 2.98
CA MET A 27 5.00 -11.70 3.46
C MET A 27 4.35 -10.65 2.55
N ILE A 28 4.60 -10.74 1.23
CA ILE A 28 3.99 -9.82 0.25
C ILE A 28 2.46 -9.90 0.32
N ALA A 29 1.90 -11.11 0.38
CA ALA A 29 0.46 -11.33 0.50
C ALA A 29 -0.10 -10.69 1.77
N ALA A 30 0.54 -10.88 2.91
CA ALA A 30 0.11 -10.30 4.18
C ALA A 30 0.09 -8.76 4.12
N ILE A 31 1.16 -8.16 3.61
CA ILE A 31 1.31 -6.70 3.53
C ILE A 31 0.37 -6.11 2.47
N SER A 32 0.23 -6.77 1.30
CA SER A 32 -0.66 -6.32 0.23
C SER A 32 -2.13 -6.40 0.61
N ASN A 33 -2.57 -7.45 1.31
CA ASN A 33 -3.96 -7.64 1.70
C ASN A 33 -4.41 -6.73 2.84
N ALA A 34 -3.50 -6.24 3.66
CA ALA A 34 -3.83 -5.35 4.77
C ALA A 34 -4.51 -4.08 4.27
N ASN A 35 -5.54 -3.62 4.97
CA ASN A 35 -6.21 -2.37 4.66
C ASN A 35 -5.45 -1.20 5.27
N GLY A 36 -5.22 -0.15 4.50
CA GLY A 36 -4.40 0.95 4.99
C GLY A 36 -4.31 2.11 4.01
N THR A 37 -5.42 2.79 3.77
CA THR A 37 -5.37 4.07 3.07
C THR A 37 -4.72 5.13 3.95
N SER A 38 -4.18 6.20 3.34
CA SER A 38 -3.41 7.24 4.04
C SER A 38 -4.08 7.72 5.33
N GLY A 39 -3.36 7.63 6.45
CA GLY A 39 -3.85 7.97 7.79
C GLY A 39 -4.53 6.82 8.54
N PHE A 40 -4.62 5.62 7.95
CA PHE A 40 -5.23 4.43 8.52
C PHE A 40 -4.36 3.18 8.31
N GLU A 41 -3.05 3.32 8.43
CA GLU A 41 -2.05 2.29 8.14
C GLU A 41 -1.90 1.25 9.26
N ASP A 42 -2.76 1.26 10.28
CA ASP A 42 -2.67 0.37 11.45
C ASP A 42 -2.50 -1.11 11.10
N GLU A 43 -3.33 -1.62 10.18
CA GLU A 43 -3.28 -3.03 9.78
C GLU A 43 -2.02 -3.35 8.99
N VAL A 44 -1.54 -2.41 8.19
CA VAL A 44 -0.32 -2.60 7.40
C VAL A 44 0.89 -2.66 8.32
N VAL A 45 0.97 -1.76 9.30
CA VAL A 45 2.01 -1.78 10.33
C VAL A 45 1.96 -3.09 11.10
N ALA A 46 0.76 -3.56 11.48
CA ALA A 46 0.59 -4.85 12.15
C ALA A 46 1.03 -6.04 11.27
N ALA A 47 0.78 -5.97 9.95
CA ALA A 47 1.20 -7.02 9.01
C ALA A 47 2.72 -7.02 8.77
N ILE A 48 3.40 -5.87 8.86
CA ILE A 48 4.86 -5.74 8.69
C ILE A 48 5.61 -6.26 9.92
N ARG A 49 5.12 -5.96 11.14
CA ARG A 49 5.83 -6.24 12.40
C ARG A 49 6.35 -7.67 12.55
N PRO A 50 5.58 -8.74 12.28
CA PRO A 50 6.07 -10.11 12.43
C PRO A 50 7.30 -10.42 11.56
N TYR A 51 7.39 -9.82 10.38
CA TYR A 51 8.52 -9.98 9.47
C TYR A 51 9.72 -9.09 9.82
N ALA A 52 9.53 -8.10 10.67
CA ALA A 52 10.59 -7.23 11.18
C ALA A 52 11.21 -7.78 12.47
N GLU A 53 10.56 -8.72 13.15
CA GLU A 53 11.05 -9.32 14.40
C GLU A 53 12.42 -9.94 14.23
N GLY A 54 13.31 -9.68 15.19
CA GLY A 54 14.69 -10.18 15.19
C GLY A 54 15.66 -9.41 14.31
N LEU A 55 15.20 -8.46 13.48
CA LEU A 55 16.08 -7.63 12.64
C LEU A 55 16.77 -6.51 13.43
N GLY A 56 16.14 -6.06 14.51
CA GLY A 56 16.67 -4.97 15.34
C GLY A 56 15.60 -4.28 16.18
N GLU A 57 15.85 -3.03 16.51
CA GLU A 57 14.90 -2.20 17.25
C GLU A 57 13.79 -1.72 16.31
N ILE A 58 12.53 -2.00 16.68
CA ILE A 58 11.34 -1.59 15.94
C ILE A 58 10.63 -0.50 16.73
N THR A 59 10.54 0.70 16.14
CA THR A 59 9.82 1.84 16.72
C THR A 59 8.78 2.37 15.74
N GLU A 60 7.82 3.09 16.25
CA GLU A 60 6.73 3.68 15.49
C GLU A 60 6.48 5.09 16.01
N ASP A 61 6.22 6.04 15.12
CA ASP A 61 5.82 7.37 15.49
C ASP A 61 4.30 7.58 15.44
N ARG A 62 3.85 8.78 15.77
CA ARG A 62 2.40 9.10 15.81
C ARG A 62 1.76 9.19 14.42
N MET A 63 2.55 9.29 13.38
CA MET A 63 2.07 9.24 11.98
C MET A 63 1.93 7.82 11.45
N ARG A 64 2.31 6.80 12.21
CA ARG A 64 2.40 5.40 11.77
C ARG A 64 3.61 5.10 10.89
N ASN A 65 4.61 5.97 10.84
CA ASN A 65 5.89 5.58 10.25
C ASN A 65 6.52 4.49 11.12
N LEU A 66 6.88 3.37 10.52
CA LEU A 66 7.55 2.26 11.19
C LEU A 66 9.04 2.31 10.87
N TYR A 67 9.86 2.29 11.92
CA TYR A 67 11.32 2.31 11.83
C TYR A 67 11.88 0.97 12.28
N ILE A 68 12.83 0.43 11.54
CA ILE A 68 13.55 -0.80 11.86
C ILE A 68 15.04 -0.48 11.87
N ARG A 69 15.62 -0.30 13.05
CA ARG A 69 17.05 -0.06 13.21
C ARG A 69 17.77 -1.38 13.33
N ARG A 70 18.60 -1.68 12.34
CA ARG A 70 19.35 -2.96 12.30
C ARG A 70 20.14 -3.16 13.59
N LYS A 71 20.12 -4.37 14.18
CA LYS A 71 20.75 -4.67 15.47
C LYS A 71 22.28 -4.55 15.46
N GLU A 72 22.92 -4.70 14.28
CA GLU A 72 24.36 -4.55 14.10
C GLU A 72 24.82 -3.10 13.87
N ASN A 73 23.90 -2.14 13.89
CA ASN A 73 24.23 -0.72 13.86
C ASN A 73 25.01 -0.33 15.11
N ASN A 74 26.01 0.55 14.97
CA ASN A 74 26.84 0.98 16.09
C ASN A 74 26.76 2.51 16.38
N GLY A 75 25.99 3.25 15.57
CA GLY A 75 25.79 4.69 15.73
C GLY A 75 27.01 5.55 15.39
N LYS A 76 28.05 5.00 14.74
CA LYS A 76 29.29 5.70 14.38
C LYS A 76 29.60 5.65 12.90
N ARG A 77 28.82 4.93 12.12
CA ARG A 77 28.98 4.76 10.67
C ARG A 77 28.00 5.69 9.93
N PRO A 78 28.27 6.00 8.66
CA PRO A 78 27.29 6.67 7.82
C PRO A 78 25.96 5.91 7.83
N VAL A 79 24.86 6.66 7.92
CA VAL A 79 23.50 6.10 8.01
C VAL A 79 22.87 5.98 6.62
N VAL A 80 22.45 4.79 6.27
CA VAL A 80 21.67 4.51 5.06
C VAL A 80 20.22 4.26 5.46
N GLN A 81 19.32 5.08 4.97
CA GLN A 81 17.88 4.89 5.06
C GLN A 81 17.39 4.08 3.87
N LEU A 82 16.65 3.00 4.13
CA LEU A 82 15.84 2.31 3.14
C LEU A 82 14.41 2.75 3.38
N ASP A 83 13.79 3.39 2.39
CA ASP A 83 12.45 3.98 2.53
C ASP A 83 11.47 3.43 1.50
N ALA A 84 10.23 3.21 1.93
CA ALA A 84 9.09 2.89 1.08
C ALA A 84 7.81 3.27 1.80
N HIS A 85 6.75 3.64 1.06
CA HIS A 85 5.49 3.94 1.74
C HIS A 85 4.61 2.71 1.98
N SER A 86 3.80 2.79 3.03
CA SER A 86 2.95 1.70 3.50
C SER A 86 1.47 1.93 3.21
N ASP A 87 1.07 3.18 2.99
CA ASP A 87 -0.31 3.52 2.67
C ASP A 87 -0.69 3.12 1.23
N GLU A 88 -1.96 3.18 0.95
CA GLU A 88 -2.55 2.92 -0.36
C GLU A 88 -3.56 3.99 -0.72
N VAL A 89 -3.78 4.18 -2.01
CA VAL A 89 -4.90 4.99 -2.49
C VAL A 89 -6.24 4.36 -2.10
N GLY A 90 -7.19 5.19 -1.72
CA GLY A 90 -8.53 4.76 -1.33
C GLY A 90 -9.49 5.93 -1.27
N PHE A 91 -10.46 5.84 -0.39
CA PHE A 91 -11.46 6.89 -0.21
C PHE A 91 -11.78 7.06 1.27
N MET A 92 -12.51 8.13 1.56
CA MET A 92 -13.05 8.41 2.88
C MET A 92 -14.54 8.74 2.76
N VAL A 93 -15.36 8.27 3.69
CA VAL A 93 -16.78 8.60 3.74
C VAL A 93 -16.95 10.09 4.02
N GLN A 94 -17.51 10.81 3.05
CA GLN A 94 -17.80 12.25 3.16
C GLN A 94 -19.19 12.51 3.73
N ALA A 95 -20.17 11.73 3.29
CA ALA A 95 -21.56 11.86 3.73
C ALA A 95 -22.32 10.55 3.58
N ILE A 96 -23.37 10.39 4.37
CA ILE A 96 -24.33 9.27 4.28
C ILE A 96 -25.64 9.83 3.74
N CYS A 97 -26.05 9.35 2.58
CA CYS A 97 -27.24 9.81 1.88
C CYS A 97 -28.54 9.26 2.52
N PRO A 98 -29.70 9.92 2.34
CA PRO A 98 -30.97 9.46 2.90
C PRO A 98 -31.36 8.03 2.48
N ASN A 99 -30.95 7.59 1.28
CA ASN A 99 -31.19 6.24 0.76
C ASN A 99 -30.15 5.19 1.21
N GLY A 100 -29.26 5.54 2.14
CA GLY A 100 -28.26 4.62 2.68
C GLY A 100 -26.94 4.53 1.90
N THR A 101 -26.86 5.10 0.69
CA THR A 101 -25.59 5.15 -0.05
C THR A 101 -24.61 6.16 0.57
N LEU A 102 -23.31 5.97 0.28
CA LEU A 102 -22.27 6.82 0.85
C LEU A 102 -21.69 7.72 -0.24
N ARG A 103 -21.51 9.00 0.05
CA ARG A 103 -20.61 9.86 -0.70
C ARG A 103 -19.21 9.71 -0.19
N ILE A 104 -18.25 9.70 -1.09
CA ILE A 104 -16.85 9.50 -0.79
C ILE A 104 -16.00 10.62 -1.39
N ILE A 105 -14.85 10.86 -0.77
CA ILE A 105 -13.77 11.67 -1.33
C ILE A 105 -12.56 10.77 -1.57
N GLN A 106 -11.72 11.13 -2.52
CA GLN A 106 -10.47 10.44 -2.78
C GLN A 106 -9.45 10.68 -1.66
N VAL A 107 -8.71 9.64 -1.34
CA VAL A 107 -7.48 9.68 -0.55
C VAL A 107 -6.39 9.09 -1.45
N GLY A 108 -5.46 9.93 -1.88
CA GLY A 108 -4.54 9.61 -2.97
C GLY A 108 -5.12 9.82 -4.36
N GLY A 109 -4.36 9.46 -5.40
CA GLY A 109 -4.69 9.73 -6.79
C GLY A 109 -5.58 8.66 -7.43
N TRP A 110 -6.76 9.05 -7.92
CA TRP A 110 -7.65 8.19 -8.70
C TRP A 110 -8.08 8.85 -10.00
N VAL A 111 -8.22 8.04 -11.04
CA VAL A 111 -8.93 8.43 -12.26
C VAL A 111 -10.41 8.09 -12.08
N ASN A 112 -11.28 9.10 -12.03
CA ASN A 112 -12.70 8.93 -11.70
C ASN A 112 -13.42 7.88 -12.55
N HIS A 113 -13.07 7.76 -13.83
CA HIS A 113 -13.65 6.77 -14.74
C HIS A 113 -13.36 5.32 -14.35
N ASN A 114 -12.29 5.09 -13.59
CA ASN A 114 -11.88 3.76 -13.16
C ASN A 114 -12.49 3.37 -11.80
N ILE A 115 -13.21 4.28 -11.13
CA ILE A 115 -13.74 4.00 -9.79
C ILE A 115 -15.03 3.16 -9.81
N PRO A 116 -16.00 3.39 -10.72
CA PRO A 116 -17.27 2.66 -10.71
C PRO A 116 -17.10 1.14 -10.91
N ALA A 117 -18.00 0.38 -10.29
CA ALA A 117 -18.07 -1.08 -10.34
C ALA A 117 -16.93 -1.85 -9.62
N HIS A 118 -16.14 -1.16 -8.78
CA HIS A 118 -15.18 -1.82 -7.91
C HIS A 118 -15.82 -2.26 -6.59
N LYS A 119 -15.44 -3.43 -6.13
CA LYS A 119 -15.69 -3.83 -4.76
C LYS A 119 -14.80 -3.06 -3.81
N VAL A 120 -15.36 -2.67 -2.68
CA VAL A 120 -14.66 -1.94 -1.62
C VAL A 120 -15.05 -2.46 -0.26
N TRP A 121 -14.20 -2.20 0.72
CA TRP A 121 -14.49 -2.36 2.13
C TRP A 121 -14.65 -1.00 2.78
N VAL A 122 -15.75 -0.79 3.51
CA VAL A 122 -15.98 0.41 4.31
C VAL A 122 -15.78 0.06 5.78
N ARG A 123 -14.80 0.68 6.45
CA ARG A 123 -14.62 0.46 7.87
C ARG A 123 -15.76 1.11 8.66
N ASN A 124 -16.20 0.46 9.71
CA ASN A 124 -17.21 0.99 10.63
C ASN A 124 -16.57 1.45 11.96
N ARG A 125 -17.38 2.06 12.82
CA ARG A 125 -16.95 2.56 14.15
C ARG A 125 -16.44 1.47 15.11
N PHE A 126 -16.66 0.21 14.79
CA PHE A 126 -16.21 -0.94 15.60
C PHE A 126 -14.90 -1.52 15.07
N GLY A 127 -14.35 -0.96 13.97
CA GLY A 127 -13.16 -1.46 13.30
C GLY A 127 -13.43 -2.64 12.36
N GLU A 128 -14.69 -2.97 12.09
CA GLU A 128 -15.08 -4.00 11.14
C GLU A 128 -15.24 -3.44 9.74
N TYR A 129 -15.09 -4.28 8.74
CA TYR A 129 -15.20 -3.90 7.33
C TYR A 129 -16.51 -4.40 6.73
N ILE A 130 -17.31 -3.47 6.25
CA ILE A 130 -18.58 -3.71 5.57
C ILE A 130 -18.32 -3.76 4.07
N PRO A 131 -18.76 -4.81 3.37
CA PRO A 131 -18.59 -4.88 1.92
C PRO A 131 -19.46 -3.84 1.23
N GLY A 132 -18.92 -3.24 0.19
CA GLY A 132 -19.61 -2.26 -0.63
C GLY A 132 -19.20 -2.36 -2.10
N ILE A 133 -19.92 -1.64 -2.93
CA ILE A 133 -19.61 -1.48 -4.35
C ILE A 133 -19.68 -0.01 -4.73
N THR A 134 -18.69 0.45 -5.48
CA THR A 134 -18.71 1.79 -6.07
C THR A 134 -19.68 1.82 -7.25
N ALA A 135 -20.47 2.84 -7.34
CA ALA A 135 -21.48 3.01 -8.38
C ALA A 135 -21.52 4.44 -8.91
N SER A 136 -21.93 4.59 -10.15
CA SER A 136 -22.26 5.86 -10.79
C SER A 136 -23.59 5.75 -11.52
N LYS A 137 -24.10 6.88 -12.06
CA LYS A 137 -25.34 6.90 -12.82
C LYS A 137 -25.27 5.90 -13.99
N PRO A 138 -26.22 4.94 -14.09
CA PRO A 138 -26.22 3.96 -15.18
C PRO A 138 -26.42 4.62 -16.55
N PRO A 139 -25.81 4.10 -17.62
CA PRO A 139 -25.92 4.67 -18.97
C PRO A 139 -27.36 4.85 -19.46
N HIS A 140 -28.29 3.99 -19.02
CA HIS A 140 -29.71 4.07 -19.40
C HIS A 140 -30.41 5.31 -18.88
N PHE A 141 -29.90 5.94 -17.83
CA PHE A 141 -30.46 7.16 -17.23
C PHE A 141 -29.64 8.40 -17.58
N MET A 142 -28.54 8.25 -18.34
CA MET A 142 -27.72 9.38 -18.77
C MET A 142 -28.28 10.02 -20.03
N THR A 143 -28.28 11.34 -20.07
CA THR A 143 -28.40 12.11 -21.30
C THR A 143 -27.17 11.92 -22.19
N GLU A 144 -27.28 12.27 -23.47
CA GLU A 144 -26.15 12.21 -24.39
C GLU A 144 -24.98 13.12 -23.94
N GLN A 145 -25.30 14.27 -23.37
CA GLN A 145 -24.29 15.19 -22.82
C GLN A 145 -23.57 14.60 -21.61
N GLU A 146 -24.28 13.97 -20.67
CA GLU A 146 -23.70 13.32 -19.51
C GLU A 146 -22.78 12.14 -19.89
N ARG A 147 -23.14 11.39 -20.95
CA ARG A 147 -22.28 10.29 -21.44
C ARG A 147 -20.93 10.75 -22.01
N LYS A 148 -20.89 11.98 -22.54
CA LYS A 148 -19.68 12.58 -23.13
C LYS A 148 -18.87 13.39 -22.11
N ALA A 149 -19.46 13.74 -20.98
CA ALA A 149 -18.80 14.52 -19.93
C ALA A 149 -17.84 13.64 -19.12
N PRO A 150 -16.74 14.20 -18.61
CA PRO A 150 -15.92 13.53 -17.61
C PRO A 150 -16.76 13.19 -16.38
N LEU A 151 -16.52 11.99 -15.82
CA LEU A 151 -17.18 11.57 -14.58
C LEU A 151 -16.64 12.42 -13.41
N ASP A 152 -17.56 13.08 -12.70
CA ASP A 152 -17.21 13.88 -11.51
C ASP A 152 -17.30 12.99 -10.26
N MET A 153 -16.43 13.21 -9.29
CA MET A 153 -16.42 12.48 -8.02
C MET A 153 -17.76 12.59 -7.26
N LYS A 154 -18.46 13.71 -7.39
CA LYS A 154 -19.81 13.89 -6.80
C LYS A 154 -20.87 12.92 -7.33
N ASP A 155 -20.65 12.34 -8.52
CA ASP A 155 -21.57 11.41 -9.19
C ASP A 155 -21.24 9.94 -8.87
N ILE A 156 -20.22 9.72 -8.03
CA ILE A 156 -19.80 8.39 -7.55
C ILE A 156 -20.30 8.22 -6.12
N THR A 157 -20.83 7.04 -5.85
CA THR A 157 -21.31 6.64 -4.52
C THR A 157 -20.80 5.25 -4.19
N VAL A 158 -20.84 4.88 -2.90
CA VAL A 158 -20.67 3.50 -2.46
C VAL A 158 -22.00 2.99 -1.94
N ASP A 159 -22.43 1.87 -2.48
CA ASP A 159 -23.58 1.12 -1.99
C ASP A 159 -23.08 0.00 -1.06
N VAL A 160 -23.55 0.00 0.18
CA VAL A 160 -23.25 -0.98 1.22
C VAL A 160 -24.46 -1.87 1.54
N GLY A 161 -25.54 -1.77 0.74
CA GLY A 161 -26.78 -2.49 0.95
C GLY A 161 -27.69 -1.91 2.03
N ALA A 162 -27.39 -0.73 2.58
CA ALA A 162 -28.27 -0.04 3.50
C ALA A 162 -29.44 0.61 2.71
N VAL A 163 -30.65 0.54 3.26
CA VAL A 163 -31.86 1.10 2.63
C VAL A 163 -32.22 2.50 3.16
N SER A 164 -31.54 2.95 4.21
CA SER A 164 -31.69 4.30 4.75
C SER A 164 -30.41 4.76 5.45
N LYS A 165 -30.32 6.06 5.66
CA LYS A 165 -29.23 6.68 6.42
C LYS A 165 -29.14 6.13 7.84
N GLU A 166 -30.27 5.95 8.48
CA GLU A 166 -30.38 5.42 9.84
C GLU A 166 -29.84 4.00 9.92
N GLU A 167 -30.16 3.15 8.93
CA GLU A 167 -29.63 1.78 8.89
C GLU A 167 -28.11 1.76 8.71
N ALA A 168 -27.58 2.60 7.81
CA ALA A 168 -26.13 2.71 7.62
C ALA A 168 -25.40 3.14 8.89
N ILE A 169 -25.98 4.05 9.68
CA ILE A 169 -25.38 4.56 10.91
C ILE A 169 -25.57 3.59 12.09
N GLU A 170 -26.81 3.15 12.31
CA GLU A 170 -27.16 2.43 13.55
C GLU A 170 -26.84 0.94 13.45
N LYS A 171 -27.21 0.31 12.33
CA LYS A 171 -27.02 -1.13 12.13
C LYS A 171 -25.63 -1.46 11.61
N PHE A 172 -25.13 -0.73 10.58
CA PHE A 172 -23.82 -1.00 9.99
C PHE A 172 -22.69 -0.26 10.70
N GLY A 173 -23.01 0.75 11.52
CA GLY A 173 -22.03 1.49 12.29
C GLY A 173 -21.14 2.42 11.48
N ILE A 174 -21.55 2.78 10.27
CA ILE A 174 -20.77 3.63 9.37
C ILE A 174 -20.80 5.09 9.85
N ARG A 175 -19.67 5.77 9.78
CA ARG A 175 -19.54 7.19 10.14
C ARG A 175 -18.83 7.97 9.04
N ILE A 176 -19.04 9.27 9.04
CA ILE A 176 -18.24 10.21 8.24
C ILE A 176 -16.80 10.17 8.73
N GLY A 177 -15.85 10.16 7.80
CA GLY A 177 -14.42 10.07 8.08
C GLY A 177 -13.87 8.65 8.15
N GLU A 178 -14.71 7.62 8.05
CA GLU A 178 -14.22 6.24 7.99
C GLU A 178 -13.59 5.94 6.62
N PRO A 179 -12.49 5.15 6.58
CA PRO A 179 -11.83 4.80 5.33
C PRO A 179 -12.64 3.82 4.50
N VAL A 180 -12.46 3.93 3.18
CA VAL A 180 -12.99 3.01 2.18
C VAL A 180 -11.82 2.54 1.34
N VAL A 181 -11.57 1.23 1.33
CA VAL A 181 -10.41 0.63 0.68
C VAL A 181 -10.82 -0.32 -0.44
N PRO A 182 -10.00 -0.50 -1.49
CA PRO A 182 -10.26 -1.48 -2.53
C PRO A 182 -10.31 -2.91 -1.98
N ASP A 183 -11.29 -3.70 -2.42
CA ASP A 183 -11.40 -5.14 -2.13
C ASP A 183 -10.67 -5.93 -3.21
N VAL A 184 -9.37 -6.08 -3.04
CA VAL A 184 -8.51 -6.89 -3.92
C VAL A 184 -7.67 -7.80 -3.05
N THR A 185 -7.76 -9.10 -3.31
CA THR A 185 -6.97 -10.12 -2.61
C THR A 185 -5.74 -10.50 -3.42
N PHE A 186 -4.59 -10.59 -2.76
CA PHE A 186 -3.35 -11.05 -3.37
C PHE A 186 -3.49 -12.47 -3.93
N THR A 187 -3.00 -12.68 -5.13
CA THR A 187 -2.85 -13.99 -5.75
C THR A 187 -1.50 -14.13 -6.43
N TYR A 188 -0.97 -15.34 -6.47
CA TYR A 188 0.23 -15.70 -7.19
C TYR A 188 -0.05 -16.88 -8.12
N SER A 189 0.37 -16.77 -9.37
CA SER A 189 0.25 -17.84 -10.37
C SER A 189 1.61 -18.51 -10.60
N GLU A 190 1.76 -19.74 -10.19
CA GLU A 190 2.98 -20.54 -10.46
C GLU A 190 3.24 -20.73 -11.96
N THR A 191 2.16 -20.80 -12.77
CA THR A 191 2.25 -21.02 -14.22
C THR A 191 2.89 -19.84 -14.93
N THR A 192 2.57 -18.62 -14.51
CA THR A 192 3.04 -17.38 -15.16
C THR A 192 4.12 -16.67 -14.37
N ASP A 193 4.39 -17.11 -13.14
CA ASP A 193 5.26 -16.44 -12.15
C ASP A 193 4.84 -14.98 -11.89
N LEU A 194 3.54 -14.70 -11.92
CA LEU A 194 2.97 -13.37 -11.74
C LEU A 194 2.20 -13.25 -10.43
N MET A 195 2.34 -12.10 -9.81
CA MET A 195 1.56 -11.66 -8.66
C MET A 195 0.49 -10.67 -9.12
N VAL A 196 -0.71 -10.77 -8.55
CA VAL A 196 -1.79 -9.80 -8.67
C VAL A 196 -2.23 -9.43 -7.26
N GLY A 197 -2.31 -8.14 -6.97
CA GLY A 197 -2.70 -7.65 -5.64
C GLY A 197 -2.97 -6.15 -5.68
N LYS A 198 -3.35 -5.59 -4.54
CA LYS A 198 -3.46 -4.14 -4.34
C LYS A 198 -2.18 -3.58 -3.72
N SER A 199 -2.02 -2.27 -3.83
CA SER A 199 -1.00 -1.53 -3.06
C SER A 199 0.44 -2.01 -3.31
N PHE A 200 0.74 -2.54 -4.49
CA PHE A 200 2.12 -2.87 -4.87
C PHE A 200 2.98 -1.62 -4.90
N ASP A 201 2.39 -0.52 -5.23
CA ASP A 201 2.84 0.82 -4.96
C ASP A 201 2.38 1.23 -3.55
N CYS A 202 3.26 1.38 -2.52
CA CYS A 202 4.64 0.90 -2.60
C CYS A 202 4.92 -0.19 -1.54
N ARG A 203 3.95 -1.04 -1.25
CA ARG A 203 4.11 -2.13 -0.27
C ARG A 203 5.08 -3.22 -0.72
N LEU A 204 5.34 -3.35 -2.03
CA LEU A 204 6.47 -4.16 -2.51
C LEU A 204 7.80 -3.56 -2.08
N GLY A 205 7.90 -2.24 -2.00
CA GLY A 205 9.05 -1.55 -1.41
C GLY A 205 9.21 -1.88 0.07
N CYS A 206 8.14 -1.88 0.86
CA CYS A 206 8.18 -2.31 2.27
C CYS A 206 8.68 -3.77 2.39
N ALA A 207 8.18 -4.67 1.55
CA ALA A 207 8.65 -6.05 1.51
C ALA A 207 10.13 -6.16 1.09
N ALA A 208 10.58 -5.32 0.14
CA ALA A 208 11.97 -5.25 -0.29
C ALA A 208 12.89 -4.78 0.84
N ILE A 209 12.47 -3.79 1.65
CA ILE A 209 13.21 -3.36 2.86
C ILE A 209 13.39 -4.53 3.81
N LEU A 210 12.30 -5.22 4.17
CA LEU A 210 12.34 -6.36 5.08
C LEU A 210 13.27 -7.46 4.57
N LYS A 211 13.10 -7.86 3.30
CA LYS A 211 13.93 -8.89 2.69
C LYS A 211 15.40 -8.48 2.62
N THR A 212 15.70 -7.23 2.32
CA THR A 212 17.06 -6.69 2.33
C THR A 212 17.66 -6.79 3.72
N MET A 213 16.94 -6.38 4.75
CA MET A 213 17.41 -6.45 6.14
C MET A 213 17.63 -7.89 6.61
N HIS A 214 16.74 -8.82 6.24
CA HIS A 214 16.95 -10.25 6.48
C HIS A 214 18.21 -10.78 5.79
N ASN A 215 18.44 -10.41 4.53
CA ASN A 215 19.62 -10.83 3.79
C ASN A 215 20.93 -10.28 4.37
N LEU A 216 20.87 -9.13 5.06
CA LEU A 216 22.02 -8.48 5.68
C LEU A 216 22.18 -8.84 7.18
N ALA A 217 21.27 -9.63 7.75
CA ALA A 217 21.33 -9.99 9.15
C ALA A 217 22.64 -10.72 9.49
N GLY A 218 23.27 -10.32 10.59
CA GLY A 218 24.54 -10.90 11.06
C GLY A 218 25.80 -10.48 10.26
N GLN A 219 25.67 -9.68 9.20
CA GLN A 219 26.82 -9.21 8.44
C GLN A 219 27.40 -7.92 9.04
N GLU A 220 28.71 -7.80 9.05
CA GLU A 220 29.39 -6.53 9.34
C GLU A 220 29.40 -5.66 8.10
N LEU A 221 28.92 -4.42 8.25
CA LEU A 221 28.84 -3.43 7.18
C LEU A 221 29.59 -2.15 7.59
N ASN A 222 30.04 -1.37 6.62
CA ASN A 222 30.66 -0.07 6.86
C ASN A 222 29.62 1.07 7.01
N VAL A 223 28.34 0.71 7.08
CA VAL A 223 27.22 1.64 7.23
C VAL A 223 26.26 1.15 8.30
N ASP A 224 25.52 2.05 8.90
CA ASP A 224 24.36 1.75 9.74
C ASP A 224 23.11 1.82 8.88
N ILE A 225 22.23 0.82 8.98
CA ILE A 225 21.03 0.73 8.13
C ILE A 225 19.79 0.93 8.99
N VAL A 226 18.87 1.77 8.50
CA VAL A 226 17.54 1.98 9.07
C VAL A 226 16.51 1.78 7.97
N GLY A 227 15.63 0.80 8.12
CA GLY A 227 14.44 0.65 7.29
C GLY A 227 13.34 1.57 7.80
N ALA A 228 12.64 2.24 6.89
CA ALA A 228 11.49 3.07 7.18
C ALA A 228 10.32 2.68 6.26
N CYS A 229 9.19 2.25 6.86
CA CYS A 229 7.94 2.14 6.14
C CYS A 229 7.15 3.42 6.45
N ALA A 230 7.13 4.33 5.48
CA ALA A 230 6.57 5.66 5.64
C ALA A 230 5.05 5.65 5.45
N ALA A 231 4.34 6.47 6.21
CA ALA A 231 2.90 6.64 6.11
C ALA A 231 2.54 7.85 5.23
N GLN A 232 1.31 7.90 4.72
CA GLN A 232 0.71 9.07 4.08
C GLN A 232 1.54 9.64 2.90
N GLU A 233 2.12 8.76 2.09
CA GLU A 233 2.81 9.17 0.86
C GLU A 233 1.80 9.70 -0.15
N GLU A 234 0.71 8.98 -0.38
CA GLU A 234 -0.33 9.22 -1.39
C GLU A 234 -1.06 10.56 -1.25
N VAL A 235 -0.92 11.21 -0.11
CA VAL A 235 -1.46 12.54 0.18
C VAL A 235 -0.38 13.62 0.33
N GLY A 236 0.81 13.38 -0.23
CA GLY A 236 1.87 14.38 -0.37
C GLY A 236 3.18 14.07 0.36
N VAL A 237 3.65 12.82 0.30
CA VAL A 237 5.00 12.39 0.77
C VAL A 237 5.26 12.76 2.25
N ARG A 238 4.20 12.72 3.09
CA ARG A 238 4.25 13.26 4.45
C ARG A 238 5.16 12.45 5.37
N GLY A 239 5.02 11.11 5.31
CA GLY A 239 5.79 10.20 6.15
C GLY A 239 7.28 10.29 5.87
N ALA A 240 7.69 10.24 4.60
CA ALA A 240 9.09 10.31 4.20
C ALA A 240 9.76 11.63 4.66
N THR A 241 9.02 12.75 4.67
CA THR A 241 9.51 14.02 5.23
C THR A 241 9.86 13.87 6.71
N VAL A 242 9.04 13.13 7.48
CA VAL A 242 9.28 12.91 8.92
C VAL A 242 10.38 11.89 9.12
N THR A 243 10.38 10.75 8.37
CA THR A 243 11.40 9.70 8.53
C THR A 243 12.80 10.23 8.25
N ALA A 244 12.96 11.07 7.23
CA ALA A 244 14.23 11.71 6.92
C ALA A 244 14.73 12.62 8.06
N GLN A 245 13.83 13.35 8.73
CA GLN A 245 14.20 14.20 9.87
C GLN A 245 14.54 13.40 11.14
N VAL A 246 13.86 12.27 11.35
CA VAL A 246 14.08 11.39 12.51
C VAL A 246 15.37 10.59 12.35
N ILE A 247 15.60 10.03 11.17
CA ILE A 247 16.76 9.18 10.87
C ILE A 247 18.02 10.03 10.62
N LYS A 248 17.88 11.13 9.90
CA LYS A 248 18.96 12.01 9.43
C LYS A 248 20.02 11.22 8.65
N PRO A 249 19.63 10.56 7.56
CA PRO A 249 20.53 9.68 6.83
C PRO A 249 21.60 10.48 6.05
N ASP A 250 22.76 9.85 5.86
CA ASP A 250 23.77 10.32 4.91
C ASP A 250 23.39 9.94 3.47
N ILE A 251 22.69 8.80 3.31
CA ILE A 251 22.20 8.28 2.04
C ILE A 251 20.78 7.75 2.24
N ALA A 252 19.86 8.11 1.36
CA ALA A 252 18.53 7.50 1.28
C ALA A 252 18.38 6.68 -0.02
N ILE A 253 17.90 5.45 0.11
CA ILE A 253 17.50 4.59 -1.00
C ILE A 253 16.00 4.41 -0.88
N VAL A 254 15.26 4.95 -1.84
CA VAL A 254 13.80 4.91 -1.86
C VAL A 254 13.34 3.86 -2.86
N PHE A 255 12.49 2.95 -2.39
CA PHE A 255 11.78 2.01 -3.25
C PHE A 255 10.44 2.64 -3.61
N GLU A 256 10.12 2.62 -4.91
CA GLU A 256 8.89 3.25 -5.41
C GLU A 256 8.25 2.43 -6.51
N GLY A 257 6.91 2.46 -6.59
CA GLY A 257 6.14 1.85 -7.66
C GLY A 257 6.28 2.66 -8.96
N CYS A 258 6.76 2.02 -10.02
CA CYS A 258 6.84 2.66 -11.32
C CYS A 258 5.79 2.08 -12.26
N PRO A 259 4.87 2.89 -12.82
CA PRO A 259 3.89 2.41 -13.78
C PRO A 259 4.59 1.85 -15.02
N ALA A 260 4.29 0.61 -15.36
CA ALA A 260 4.70 0.00 -16.62
C ALA A 260 3.57 0.18 -17.64
N ASP A 261 3.74 1.12 -18.56
CA ASP A 261 2.79 1.38 -19.64
C ASP A 261 3.24 0.66 -20.91
N ASP A 262 3.12 -0.68 -20.93
CA ASP A 262 3.53 -1.53 -22.02
C ASP A 262 2.37 -2.12 -22.83
N THR A 263 1.12 -1.72 -22.51
CA THR A 263 -0.08 -2.33 -23.10
C THR A 263 -0.64 -1.59 -24.31
N CYS A 264 -0.46 -0.27 -24.39
CA CYS A 264 -1.12 0.58 -25.39
C CYS A 264 -0.16 1.56 -26.06
N VAL A 265 1.14 1.24 -26.12
CA VAL A 265 2.15 2.16 -26.64
C VAL A 265 2.62 1.72 -28.03
N GLU A 266 2.62 2.65 -28.98
CA GLU A 266 3.14 2.40 -30.31
C GLU A 266 4.67 2.14 -30.27
N PRO A 267 5.22 1.25 -31.14
CA PRO A 267 6.63 0.82 -31.07
C PRO A 267 7.66 1.97 -31.13
N TYR A 268 7.29 3.12 -31.65
CA TYR A 268 8.17 4.29 -31.79
C TYR A 268 8.06 5.27 -30.62
N MET A 269 7.11 5.07 -29.69
CA MET A 269 6.98 5.94 -28.53
C MET A 269 7.98 5.57 -27.45
N VAL A 270 8.49 6.58 -26.73
CA VAL A 270 9.31 6.37 -25.55
C VAL A 270 8.42 5.82 -24.47
N GLN A 271 8.75 4.61 -24.00
CA GLN A 271 8.00 3.93 -22.96
C GLN A 271 8.72 4.10 -21.62
N THR A 272 7.95 4.32 -20.57
CA THR A 272 8.41 4.19 -19.19
C THR A 272 8.41 2.73 -18.72
N ALA A 273 7.86 1.82 -19.54
CA ALA A 273 7.73 0.43 -19.24
C ALA A 273 9.06 -0.31 -19.11
N ILE A 274 9.18 -1.11 -18.08
CA ILE A 274 10.21 -2.14 -17.98
C ILE A 274 9.80 -3.25 -18.94
N LYS A 275 10.61 -3.55 -19.93
CA LYS A 275 10.34 -4.65 -20.87
C LYS A 275 10.31 -5.98 -20.11
N ARG A 276 9.31 -6.77 -20.43
CA ARG A 276 9.20 -8.16 -19.95
C ARG A 276 10.31 -9.03 -20.52
#